data_38e0f382186f946a7ff8ab610ef6c3af
#
_entry.id   38e0f382186f946a7ff8ab610ef6c3af
#
_cell.length_a   1.000
_cell.length_b   1.000
_cell.length_c   1.000
_cell.angle_alpha   90.00
_cell.angle_beta   90.00
_cell.angle_gamma   90.00
#
_symmetry.space_group_name_H-M   'P 1'
#
loop_
_entity.id
_entity.type
_entity.pdbx_description
1 polymer ?
#
loop_
_entity_poly.entity_id
_entity_poly.type
_entity_poly.pdbx_seq_one_letter_code
_entity_poly.pdbx_strand_id
1 'polypeptide(L)'
;QEVLSRYGSGEEGASLDRLGGEAWQRRKSKMKERIREIAGDLIATAALRALRHGEVAAPDASGYPSFVDRFPYQETDDQDRAIEETLADLSAGKPMDRLIVGDVGFGKTEVALRAAFVAAMAGMQVAVVCPTTLLARQHHLNFTQRFEGYPIEIGRLSRLVPAAEAKRVKEGLSLIHI
;
A
#
# COMPACT_ATOMS: atom_id res chain seq x y z
N GLN A 1 24.07 32.17 -2.62
CA GLN A 1 23.77 32.34 -1.17
C GLN A 1 22.26 32.26 -0.83
N GLU A 2 21.41 31.78 -1.69
CA GLU A 2 19.94 31.80 -1.49
C GLU A 2 19.27 30.42 -1.57
N VAL A 3 19.94 29.37 -1.15
CA VAL A 3 19.37 28.00 -1.34
C VAL A 3 19.14 27.25 -0.01
N LEU A 4 19.08 27.93 1.12
CA LEU A 4 18.69 27.30 2.38
C LEU A 4 17.32 27.83 2.81
N SER A 5 16.25 27.20 2.28
CA SER A 5 14.91 27.38 2.83
C SER A 5 14.82 26.76 4.21
N ARG A 6 14.36 27.52 5.21
CA ARG A 6 14.02 26.99 6.53
C ARG A 6 12.88 25.97 6.39
N TYR A 7 13.15 24.73 6.73
CA TYR A 7 12.10 23.77 7.03
C TYR A 7 11.63 24.01 8.48
N GLY A 8 10.44 24.53 8.63
CA GLY A 8 9.78 24.79 9.91
C GLY A 8 8.73 25.89 9.77
N SER A 9 7.66 25.84 10.57
CA SER A 9 6.70 26.93 10.70
C SER A 9 7.43 28.22 11.01
N GLY A 10 7.19 29.27 10.24
CA GLY A 10 7.83 30.56 10.35
C GLY A 10 7.49 31.38 11.61
N GLU A 11 7.22 30.71 12.72
CA GLU A 11 7.02 31.35 14.01
C GLU A 11 8.35 31.87 14.54
N GLU A 12 8.37 33.16 14.86
CA GLU A 12 9.44 33.84 15.58
C GLU A 12 9.71 33.12 16.90
N GLY A 13 10.80 32.37 16.99
CA GLY A 13 11.19 31.67 18.22
C GLY A 13 11.89 30.32 18.05
N ALA A 14 12.07 29.84 16.84
CA ALA A 14 12.89 28.63 16.62
C ALA A 14 14.36 28.92 16.96
N SER A 15 14.79 28.56 18.17
CA SER A 15 16.19 28.63 18.56
C SER A 15 16.99 27.65 17.72
N LEU A 16 17.96 28.17 16.95
CA LEU A 16 18.90 27.33 16.22
C LEU A 16 19.88 26.68 17.20
N ASP A 17 20.04 25.35 17.11
CA ASP A 17 21.04 24.66 17.90
C ASP A 17 22.43 25.01 17.40
N ARG A 18 23.33 25.27 18.35
CA ARG A 18 24.77 25.40 18.04
C ARG A 18 25.31 24.00 17.77
N LEU A 19 25.80 23.75 16.54
CA LEU A 19 26.43 22.49 16.16
C LEU A 19 27.57 22.15 17.14
N GLY A 20 27.51 20.94 17.72
CA GLY A 20 28.51 20.49 18.70
C GLY A 20 28.25 20.91 20.17
N GLY A 21 27.25 21.74 20.44
CA GLY A 21 26.88 22.12 21.81
C GLY A 21 26.23 20.98 22.61
N GLU A 22 26.23 21.09 23.96
CA GLU A 22 25.60 20.08 24.84
C GLU A 22 24.11 19.87 24.52
N ALA A 23 23.38 20.92 24.20
CA ALA A 23 21.96 20.83 23.83
C ALA A 23 21.76 19.97 22.57
N TRP A 24 22.63 20.15 21.56
CA TRP A 24 22.67 19.32 20.37
C TRP A 24 22.95 17.85 20.70
N GLN A 25 23.95 17.58 21.53
CA GLN A 25 24.31 16.21 21.93
C GLN A 25 23.17 15.52 22.69
N ARG A 26 22.49 16.21 23.58
CA ARG A 26 21.31 15.70 24.31
C ARG A 26 20.15 15.38 23.35
N ARG A 27 19.85 16.28 22.39
CA ARG A 27 18.81 16.03 21.37
C ARG A 27 19.17 14.84 20.49
N LYS A 28 20.42 14.75 20.05
CA LYS A 28 20.93 13.64 19.26
C LYS A 28 20.81 12.31 20.01
N SER A 29 21.17 12.27 21.29
CA SER A 29 21.02 11.08 22.13
C SER A 29 19.56 10.65 22.26
N LYS A 30 18.68 11.60 22.59
CA LYS A 30 17.23 11.33 22.70
C LYS A 30 16.63 10.85 21.36
N MET A 31 17.05 11.43 20.24
CA MET A 31 16.64 10.99 18.93
C MET A 31 17.11 9.56 18.63
N LYS A 32 18.38 9.24 18.95
CA LYS A 32 18.92 7.89 18.78
C LYS A 32 18.16 6.85 19.61
N GLU A 33 17.81 7.19 20.84
CA GLU A 33 17.02 6.32 21.73
C GLU A 33 15.65 6.03 21.12
N ARG A 34 14.94 7.09 20.69
CA ARG A 34 13.64 6.94 20.03
C ARG A 34 13.71 6.13 18.73
N ILE A 35 14.77 6.32 17.93
CA ILE A 35 14.99 5.51 16.71
C ILE A 35 15.21 4.04 17.07
N ARG A 36 15.95 3.74 18.15
CA ARG A 36 16.15 2.35 18.63
C ARG A 36 14.85 1.69 19.08
N GLU A 37 13.99 2.43 19.79
CA GLU A 37 12.66 1.94 20.21
C GLU A 37 11.82 1.60 18.96
N ILE A 38 11.69 2.55 18.02
CA ILE A 38 10.93 2.35 16.77
C ILE A 38 11.52 1.16 15.98
N ALA A 39 12.84 1.07 15.87
CA ALA A 39 13.49 -0.05 15.19
C ALA A 39 13.22 -1.39 15.89
N GLY A 40 13.20 -1.41 17.22
CA GLY A 40 12.84 -2.58 18.02
C GLY A 40 11.43 -3.08 17.70
N ASP A 41 10.44 -2.17 17.68
CA ASP A 41 9.06 -2.49 17.35
C ASP A 41 8.89 -2.99 15.91
N LEU A 42 9.60 -2.38 14.98
CA LEU A 42 9.59 -2.81 13.56
C LEU A 42 10.19 -4.20 13.40
N ILE A 43 11.32 -4.48 14.07
CA ILE A 43 11.97 -5.80 14.04
C ILE A 43 11.06 -6.86 14.68
N ALA A 44 10.44 -6.56 15.82
CA ALA A 44 9.49 -7.47 16.46
C ALA A 44 8.30 -7.79 15.56
N THR A 45 7.74 -6.77 14.91
CA THR A 45 6.63 -6.92 13.94
C THR A 45 7.05 -7.77 12.74
N ALA A 46 8.25 -7.53 12.19
CA ALA A 46 8.80 -8.31 11.07
C ALA A 46 9.04 -9.77 11.47
N ALA A 47 9.57 -10.01 12.67
CA ALA A 47 9.78 -11.36 13.20
C ALA A 47 8.46 -12.12 13.39
N LEU A 48 7.44 -11.48 13.96
CA LEU A 48 6.09 -12.06 14.09
C LEU A 48 5.48 -12.39 12.73
N ARG A 49 5.67 -11.52 11.74
CA ARG A 49 5.21 -11.76 10.36
C ARG A 49 5.93 -12.97 9.76
N ALA A 50 7.24 -13.07 9.92
CA ALA A 50 8.03 -14.17 9.38
C ALA A 50 7.65 -15.56 9.95
N LEU A 51 7.10 -15.59 11.17
CA LEU A 51 6.62 -16.81 11.84
C LEU A 51 5.18 -17.19 11.44
N ARG A 52 4.43 -16.30 10.80
CA ARG A 52 3.06 -16.57 10.39
C ARG A 52 3.01 -17.29 9.05
N HIS A 53 2.07 -18.21 8.92
CA HIS A 53 1.63 -18.72 7.64
C HIS A 53 0.59 -17.75 7.05
N GLY A 54 0.75 -17.41 5.78
CA GLY A 54 -0.22 -16.66 5.00
C GLY A 54 -1.00 -17.60 4.10
N GLU A 55 -2.14 -17.14 3.61
CA GLU A 55 -2.84 -17.83 2.56
C GLU A 55 -2.04 -17.71 1.24
N VAL A 56 -2.16 -18.73 0.40
CA VAL A 56 -1.50 -18.77 -0.90
C VAL A 56 -2.46 -18.21 -1.94
N ALA A 57 -2.05 -17.16 -2.63
CA ALA A 57 -2.74 -16.63 -3.79
C ALA A 57 -1.80 -16.73 -5.01
N ALA A 58 -2.10 -17.63 -5.91
CA ALA A 58 -1.37 -17.81 -7.16
C ALA A 58 -2.22 -17.38 -8.35
N PRO A 59 -1.60 -16.83 -9.42
CA PRO A 59 -2.31 -16.54 -10.66
C PRO A 59 -2.98 -17.79 -11.21
N ASP A 60 -4.27 -17.70 -11.50
CA ASP A 60 -5.00 -18.78 -12.15
C ASP A 60 -4.71 -18.78 -13.66
N ALA A 61 -4.55 -19.97 -14.22
CA ALA A 61 -4.12 -20.16 -15.61
C ALA A 61 -5.14 -19.63 -16.65
N SER A 62 -6.41 -19.48 -16.28
CA SER A 62 -7.48 -19.07 -17.20
C SER A 62 -7.83 -17.59 -17.10
N GLY A 63 -7.96 -17.06 -15.90
CA GLY A 63 -8.44 -15.70 -15.65
C GLY A 63 -7.33 -14.64 -15.70
N TYR A 64 -6.16 -14.97 -15.17
CA TYR A 64 -5.07 -14.00 -15.06
C TYR A 64 -4.54 -13.51 -16.43
N PRO A 65 -4.26 -14.35 -17.43
CA PRO A 65 -3.85 -13.87 -18.75
C PRO A 65 -4.88 -12.92 -19.37
N SER A 66 -6.17 -13.27 -19.30
CA SER A 66 -7.25 -12.40 -19.81
C SER A 66 -7.34 -11.07 -19.08
N PHE A 67 -6.98 -11.01 -17.79
CA PHE A 67 -6.90 -9.77 -17.03
C PHE A 67 -5.70 -8.93 -17.46
N VAL A 68 -4.55 -9.55 -17.71
CA VAL A 68 -3.33 -8.90 -18.20
C VAL A 68 -3.56 -8.27 -19.56
N ASP A 69 -4.19 -8.99 -20.50
CA ASP A 69 -4.48 -8.52 -21.86
C ASP A 69 -5.37 -7.26 -21.92
N ARG A 70 -6.08 -6.96 -20.84
CA ARG A 70 -6.88 -5.72 -20.73
C ARG A 70 -6.05 -4.50 -20.35
N PHE A 71 -4.77 -4.65 -20.06
CA PHE A 71 -3.89 -3.51 -19.83
C PHE A 71 -3.55 -2.87 -21.17
N PRO A 72 -3.90 -1.56 -21.39
CA PRO A 72 -3.82 -0.93 -22.71
C PRO A 72 -2.38 -0.50 -23.10
N TYR A 73 -1.40 -0.81 -22.26
CA TYR A 73 -0.01 -0.43 -22.46
C TYR A 73 0.88 -1.67 -22.41
N GLN A 74 2.11 -1.54 -22.92
CA GLN A 74 3.14 -2.52 -22.70
C GLN A 74 3.86 -2.22 -21.39
N GLU A 75 4.10 -3.23 -20.59
CA GLU A 75 4.86 -3.13 -19.35
C GLU A 75 6.32 -2.78 -19.65
N THR A 76 6.93 -2.03 -18.75
CA THR A 76 8.38 -1.86 -18.73
C THR A 76 9.03 -3.01 -17.97
N ASP A 77 10.31 -3.28 -18.22
CA ASP A 77 11.07 -4.33 -17.52
C ASP A 77 10.99 -4.22 -15.99
N ASP A 78 10.96 -2.97 -15.47
CA ASP A 78 10.82 -2.72 -14.04
C ASP A 78 9.42 -3.02 -13.51
N GLN A 79 8.38 -2.76 -14.31
CA GLN A 79 7.01 -3.12 -13.97
C GLN A 79 6.83 -4.63 -13.95
N ASP A 80 7.32 -5.33 -14.97
CA ASP A 80 7.26 -6.79 -15.06
C ASP A 80 7.95 -7.42 -13.86
N ARG A 81 9.17 -7.00 -13.56
CA ARG A 81 9.89 -7.48 -12.37
C ARG A 81 9.13 -7.23 -11.07
N ALA A 82 8.56 -6.04 -10.88
CA ALA A 82 7.78 -5.72 -9.69
C ALA A 82 6.50 -6.56 -9.57
N ILE A 83 5.86 -6.86 -10.70
CA ILE A 83 4.69 -7.73 -10.78
C ILE A 83 5.09 -9.17 -10.42
N GLU A 84 6.11 -9.73 -11.09
CA GLU A 84 6.59 -11.08 -10.84
C GLU A 84 6.98 -11.31 -9.38
N GLU A 85 7.76 -10.39 -8.80
CA GLU A 85 8.15 -10.46 -7.39
C GLU A 85 6.94 -10.38 -6.44
N THR A 86 5.96 -9.52 -6.75
CA THR A 86 4.73 -9.40 -5.94
C THR A 86 3.90 -10.68 -6.00
N LEU A 87 3.76 -11.28 -7.18
CA LEU A 87 3.02 -12.53 -7.36
C LEU A 87 3.75 -13.73 -6.73
N ALA A 88 5.08 -13.74 -6.78
CA ALA A 88 5.88 -14.73 -6.09
C ALA A 88 5.69 -14.66 -4.56
N ASP A 89 5.68 -13.46 -4.00
CA ASP A 89 5.40 -13.27 -2.57
C ASP A 89 4.00 -13.74 -2.18
N LEU A 90 2.96 -13.40 -2.97
CA LEU A 90 1.58 -13.83 -2.73
C LEU A 90 1.44 -15.36 -2.78
N SER A 91 2.24 -16.02 -3.60
CA SER A 91 2.27 -17.48 -3.75
C SER A 91 3.11 -18.20 -2.69
N ALA A 92 3.91 -17.48 -1.92
CA ALA A 92 4.88 -18.07 -0.99
C ALA A 92 4.27 -18.62 0.31
N GLY A 93 2.98 -18.43 0.57
CA GLY A 93 2.31 -18.86 1.80
C GLY A 93 2.82 -18.14 3.06
N LYS A 94 3.30 -16.92 2.89
CA LYS A 94 3.75 -16.02 3.96
C LYS A 94 3.12 -14.65 3.80
N PRO A 95 2.81 -13.94 4.89
CA PRO A 95 2.29 -12.58 4.80
C PRO A 95 3.29 -11.66 4.10
N MET A 96 2.92 -11.10 2.96
CA MET A 96 3.73 -10.17 2.18
C MET A 96 3.76 -8.79 2.85
N ASP A 97 4.92 -8.14 2.81
CA ASP A 97 5.09 -6.72 3.13
C ASP A 97 6.07 -6.13 2.12
N ARG A 98 5.55 -5.59 1.03
CA ARG A 98 6.34 -5.13 -0.11
C ARG A 98 6.10 -3.64 -0.39
N LEU A 99 7.16 -2.89 -0.48
CA LEU A 99 7.15 -1.50 -0.90
C LEU A 99 7.47 -1.40 -2.40
N ILE A 100 6.52 -0.86 -3.18
CA ILE A 100 6.72 -0.55 -4.60
C ILE A 100 7.07 0.93 -4.75
N VAL A 101 8.28 1.21 -5.22
CA VAL A 101 8.81 2.56 -5.39
C VAL A 101 8.90 2.90 -6.89
N GLY A 102 8.51 4.10 -7.25
CA GLY A 102 8.59 4.59 -8.62
C GLY A 102 8.04 6.02 -8.70
N ASP A 103 8.38 6.74 -9.76
CA ASP A 103 7.93 8.11 -9.98
C ASP A 103 6.41 8.19 -10.26
N VAL A 104 5.87 9.42 -10.22
CA VAL A 104 4.46 9.68 -10.55
C VAL A 104 4.23 9.35 -12.02
N GLY A 105 3.15 8.60 -12.30
CA GLY A 105 2.79 8.19 -13.66
C GLY A 105 3.44 6.90 -14.16
N PHE A 106 4.36 6.28 -13.40
CA PHE A 106 5.06 5.03 -13.78
C PHE A 106 4.25 3.75 -13.52
N GLY A 107 2.93 3.83 -13.50
CA GLY A 107 2.07 2.65 -13.49
C GLY A 107 2.09 1.77 -12.25
N LYS A 108 2.55 2.28 -11.08
CA LYS A 108 2.51 1.52 -9.80
C LYS A 108 1.15 0.92 -9.48
N THR A 109 0.08 1.56 -9.96
CA THR A 109 -1.29 1.08 -9.78
C THR A 109 -1.56 -0.23 -10.51
N GLU A 110 -0.90 -0.49 -11.65
CA GLU A 110 -1.06 -1.76 -12.36
C GLU A 110 -0.50 -2.94 -11.54
N VAL A 111 0.63 -2.77 -10.88
CA VAL A 111 1.18 -3.77 -9.95
C VAL A 111 0.16 -4.09 -8.85
N ALA A 112 -0.45 -3.06 -8.25
CA ALA A 112 -1.47 -3.23 -7.22
C ALA A 112 -2.76 -3.89 -7.76
N LEU A 113 -3.18 -3.55 -8.99
CA LEU A 113 -4.35 -4.15 -9.65
C LEU A 113 -4.15 -5.65 -9.89
N ARG A 114 -2.98 -6.06 -10.36
CA ARG A 114 -2.65 -7.48 -10.59
C ARG A 114 -2.58 -8.26 -9.29
N ALA A 115 -1.95 -7.71 -8.27
CA ALA A 115 -1.92 -8.31 -6.93
C ALA A 115 -3.34 -8.48 -6.35
N ALA A 116 -4.16 -7.42 -6.45
CA ALA A 116 -5.55 -7.44 -5.99
C ALA A 116 -6.41 -8.47 -6.75
N PHE A 117 -6.21 -8.57 -8.07
CA PHE A 117 -6.90 -9.55 -8.90
C PHE A 117 -6.61 -10.97 -8.44
N VAL A 118 -5.33 -11.31 -8.32
CA VAL A 118 -4.90 -12.66 -7.91
C VAL A 118 -5.42 -13.00 -6.51
N ALA A 119 -5.33 -12.07 -5.56
CA ALA A 119 -5.85 -12.29 -4.21
C ALA A 119 -7.38 -12.47 -4.21
N ALA A 120 -8.13 -11.62 -4.93
CA ALA A 120 -9.58 -11.71 -4.99
C ALA A 120 -10.06 -12.98 -5.69
N MET A 121 -9.41 -13.41 -6.78
CA MET A 121 -9.73 -14.67 -7.48
C MET A 121 -9.39 -15.91 -6.62
N ALA A 122 -8.43 -15.79 -5.71
CA ALA A 122 -8.17 -16.82 -4.69
C ALA A 122 -9.18 -16.81 -3.52
N GLY A 123 -10.24 -15.99 -3.59
CA GLY A 123 -11.28 -15.91 -2.56
C GLY A 123 -10.94 -14.98 -1.37
N MET A 124 -9.86 -14.23 -1.45
CA MET A 124 -9.48 -13.28 -0.39
C MET A 124 -10.20 -11.95 -0.56
N GLN A 125 -10.40 -11.25 0.54
CA GLN A 125 -10.81 -9.84 0.51
C GLN A 125 -9.61 -8.94 0.36
N VAL A 126 -9.76 -7.90 -0.46
CA VAL A 126 -8.72 -6.90 -0.72
C VAL A 126 -9.20 -5.52 -0.26
N ALA A 127 -8.41 -4.85 0.55
CA ALA A 127 -8.64 -3.47 0.96
C ALA A 127 -7.56 -2.56 0.38
N VAL A 128 -7.97 -1.55 -0.40
CA VAL A 128 -7.10 -0.52 -0.95
C VAL A 128 -7.28 0.77 -0.16
N VAL A 129 -6.26 1.16 0.58
CA VAL A 129 -6.29 2.37 1.42
C VAL A 129 -5.54 3.50 0.72
N CYS A 130 -6.16 4.67 0.64
CA CYS A 130 -5.58 5.85 0.03
C CYS A 130 -5.87 7.13 0.85
N PRO A 131 -4.99 8.15 0.78
CA PRO A 131 -5.02 9.28 1.71
C PRO A 131 -6.14 10.27 1.46
N THR A 132 -6.76 10.30 0.28
CA THR A 132 -7.78 11.29 -0.07
C THR A 132 -9.03 10.65 -0.68
N THR A 133 -10.17 11.33 -0.51
CA THR A 133 -11.45 10.92 -1.12
C THR A 133 -11.43 10.98 -2.65
N LEU A 134 -10.61 11.85 -3.23
CA LEU A 134 -10.45 11.95 -4.68
C LEU A 134 -9.72 10.73 -5.23
N LEU A 135 -8.61 10.34 -4.61
CA LEU A 135 -7.89 9.11 -4.96
C LEU A 135 -8.74 7.87 -4.74
N ALA A 136 -9.51 7.79 -3.66
CA ALA A 136 -10.44 6.70 -3.43
C ALA A 136 -11.48 6.56 -4.55
N ARG A 137 -12.01 7.69 -5.04
CA ARG A 137 -12.93 7.69 -6.18
C ARG A 137 -12.23 7.26 -7.47
N GLN A 138 -11.04 7.76 -7.73
CA GLN A 138 -10.27 7.42 -8.93
C GLN A 138 -9.90 5.93 -8.95
N HIS A 139 -9.39 5.40 -7.84
CA HIS A 139 -9.09 3.98 -7.74
C HIS A 139 -10.33 3.12 -7.88
N HIS A 140 -11.44 3.48 -7.23
CA HIS A 140 -12.70 2.75 -7.39
C HIS A 140 -13.10 2.63 -8.86
N LEU A 141 -13.06 3.74 -9.63
CA LEU A 141 -13.40 3.71 -11.06
C LEU A 141 -12.45 2.80 -11.85
N ASN A 142 -11.14 2.92 -11.61
CA ASN A 142 -10.14 2.10 -12.30
C ASN A 142 -10.32 0.61 -11.99
N PHE A 143 -10.52 0.27 -10.71
CA PHE A 143 -10.76 -1.12 -10.29
C PHE A 143 -12.06 -1.65 -10.91
N THR A 144 -13.17 -0.89 -10.84
CA THR A 144 -14.45 -1.30 -11.43
C THR A 144 -14.31 -1.59 -12.91
N GLN A 145 -13.63 -0.74 -13.66
CA GLN A 145 -13.41 -0.92 -15.10
C GLN A 145 -12.55 -2.15 -15.41
N ARG A 146 -11.44 -2.32 -14.68
CA ARG A 146 -10.50 -3.42 -14.92
C ARG A 146 -11.05 -4.77 -14.52
N PHE A 147 -11.92 -4.82 -13.50
CA PHE A 147 -12.52 -6.04 -12.97
C PHE A 147 -13.90 -6.35 -13.59
N GLU A 148 -14.34 -5.60 -14.57
CA GLU A 148 -15.62 -5.83 -15.25
C GLU A 148 -15.69 -7.24 -15.85
N GLY A 149 -16.78 -7.95 -15.60
CA GLY A 149 -17.00 -9.31 -16.06
C GLY A 149 -16.36 -10.43 -15.21
N TYR A 150 -15.64 -10.08 -14.15
CA TYR A 150 -15.17 -11.04 -13.15
C TYR A 150 -16.14 -11.09 -11.95
N PRO A 151 -16.24 -12.22 -11.24
CA PRO A 151 -17.16 -12.40 -10.09
C PRO A 151 -16.62 -11.71 -8.83
N ILE A 152 -16.29 -10.43 -8.94
CA ILE A 152 -15.67 -9.63 -7.87
C ILE A 152 -16.53 -8.38 -7.65
N GLU A 153 -17.01 -8.19 -6.43
CA GLU A 153 -17.74 -6.99 -6.02
C GLU A 153 -16.75 -5.94 -5.52
N ILE A 154 -16.87 -4.72 -6.04
CA ILE A 154 -16.01 -3.59 -5.67
C ILE A 154 -16.82 -2.53 -4.93
N GLY A 155 -16.55 -2.38 -3.64
CA GLY A 155 -17.14 -1.36 -2.80
C GLY A 155 -16.21 -0.17 -2.56
N ARG A 156 -16.79 0.99 -2.23
CA ARG A 156 -16.03 2.18 -1.86
C ARG A 156 -16.46 2.68 -0.48
N LEU A 157 -15.48 2.99 0.37
CA LEU A 157 -15.70 3.64 1.66
C LEU A 157 -14.98 4.98 1.70
N SER A 158 -15.72 6.04 1.91
CA SER A 158 -15.18 7.39 2.14
C SER A 158 -16.24 8.25 2.85
N ARG A 159 -15.84 9.40 3.37
CA ARG A 159 -16.79 10.34 3.99
C ARG A 159 -17.86 10.89 3.03
N LEU A 160 -17.67 10.72 1.71
CA LEU A 160 -18.61 11.18 0.69
C LEU A 160 -19.56 10.09 0.21
N VAL A 161 -19.44 8.86 0.72
CA VAL A 161 -20.33 7.74 0.40
C VAL A 161 -21.54 7.80 1.30
N PRO A 162 -22.78 7.65 0.75
CA PRO A 162 -23.99 7.59 1.55
C PRO A 162 -23.94 6.51 2.63
N ALA A 163 -24.51 6.79 3.80
CA ALA A 163 -24.45 5.88 4.95
C ALA A 163 -25.02 4.48 4.65
N ALA A 164 -26.09 4.39 3.84
CA ALA A 164 -26.68 3.10 3.44
C ALA A 164 -25.72 2.27 2.58
N GLU A 165 -25.01 2.89 1.62
CA GLU A 165 -23.99 2.24 0.79
C GLU A 165 -22.81 1.80 1.63
N ALA A 166 -22.31 2.70 2.49
CA ALA A 166 -21.20 2.40 3.40
C ALA A 166 -21.52 1.24 4.35
N LYS A 167 -22.77 1.15 4.81
CA LYS A 167 -23.25 0.04 5.65
C LYS A 167 -23.21 -1.28 4.87
N ARG A 168 -23.78 -1.30 3.65
CA ARG A 168 -23.76 -2.49 2.78
C ARG A 168 -22.33 -2.99 2.52
N VAL A 169 -21.40 -2.09 2.18
CA VAL A 169 -19.99 -2.45 1.95
C VAL A 169 -19.36 -3.06 3.20
N LYS A 170 -19.62 -2.49 4.38
CA LYS A 170 -19.12 -3.03 5.66
C LYS A 170 -19.71 -4.40 6.00
N GLU A 171 -20.99 -4.58 5.73
CA GLU A 171 -21.66 -5.88 5.91
C GLU A 171 -21.06 -6.94 4.98
N GLY A 172 -20.77 -6.60 3.70
CA GLY A 172 -20.09 -7.48 2.77
C GLY A 172 -18.69 -7.90 3.25
N LEU A 173 -17.94 -7.00 3.89
CA LEU A 173 -16.65 -7.33 4.51
C LEU A 173 -16.79 -8.27 5.71
N SER A 174 -17.93 -8.26 6.38
CA SER A 174 -18.21 -9.07 7.57
C SER A 174 -18.67 -10.50 7.25
N LEU A 175 -19.15 -10.75 6.04
CA LEU A 175 -19.82 -12.00 5.65
C LEU A 175 -18.89 -13.14 5.23
N ILE A 176 -17.57 -12.97 5.25
CA ILE A 176 -16.62 -14.01 4.84
C ILE A 176 -16.18 -14.90 6.02
N HIS A 177 -17.06 -15.21 6.91
CA HIS A 177 -16.89 -16.29 7.87
C HIS A 177 -17.98 -17.39 7.70
N ILE A 178 -18.29 -17.69 6.43
CA ILE A 178 -19.13 -18.85 6.14
C ILE A 178 -18.32 -19.87 5.35
#